data_6efaa6be4d3b8271422993731eedc22b
#
_entry.id   6efaa6be4d3b8271422993731eedc22b
#
_cell.length_a   1.000
_cell.length_b   1.000
_cell.length_c   1.000
_cell.angle_alpha   90.00
_cell.angle_beta   90.00
_cell.angle_gamma   90.00
#
_symmetry.space_group_name_H-M   'P 1'
#
loop_
_entity.id
_entity.type
_entity.pdbx_description
1 polymer ?
#
loop_
_entity_poly.entity_id
_entity_poly.type
_entity_poly.pdbx_seq_one_letter_code
_entity_poly.pdbx_strand_id
1 'polypeptide(L)'
;MTGLTTNAKERWKIMFLEQLSDTNKERFVELAYKLAYSNRDFPEAQQKLLGRFMKECGIKYIPNTTTREELIASFADQNEQVRLIVYYEIYMLLISDEEIDADETKVLGALRSAFGLSEENAVKIQDQGMLLKQARHDLEKLLGIE
;
A
#
# COMPACT_ATOMS: atom_id res chain seq x y z
N MET A 1 17.30 -8.43 -23.58
CA MET A 1 17.48 -7.26 -22.70
C MET A 1 16.22 -6.46 -22.45
N THR A 2 15.11 -7.04 -22.83
CA THR A 2 13.80 -6.43 -22.60
C THR A 2 13.48 -6.24 -21.12
N GLY A 3 13.95 -7.14 -20.23
CA GLY A 3 13.70 -7.04 -18.80
C GLY A 3 14.29 -5.79 -18.16
N LEU A 4 15.50 -5.40 -18.56
CA LEU A 4 16.14 -4.18 -18.04
C LEU A 4 15.39 -2.92 -18.47
N THR A 5 14.93 -2.89 -19.72
CA THR A 5 14.17 -1.77 -20.26
C THR A 5 12.84 -1.61 -19.53
N THR A 6 12.14 -2.75 -19.29
CA THR A 6 10.88 -2.74 -18.56
C THR A 6 11.06 -2.23 -17.13
N ASN A 7 12.07 -2.74 -16.41
CA ASN A 7 12.35 -2.32 -15.04
C ASN A 7 12.71 -0.83 -14.97
N ALA A 8 13.47 -0.33 -15.94
CA ALA A 8 13.83 1.08 -15.99
C ALA A 8 12.60 1.97 -16.17
N LYS A 9 11.66 1.54 -17.03
CA LYS A 9 10.41 2.28 -17.25
C LYS A 9 9.52 2.33 -16.02
N GLU A 10 9.59 1.30 -15.18
CA GLU A 10 8.70 1.19 -14.02
C GLU A 10 9.28 1.78 -12.74
N ARG A 11 10.56 2.14 -12.72
CA ARG A 11 11.22 2.69 -11.51
C ARG A 11 10.62 3.98 -11.01
N TRP A 12 10.00 4.76 -11.85
CA TRP A 12 9.40 6.03 -11.45
C TRP A 12 8.02 5.87 -10.83
N LYS A 13 7.45 4.67 -10.90
CA LYS A 13 6.16 4.40 -10.26
C LYS A 13 6.30 4.49 -8.76
N ILE A 14 5.29 5.01 -8.10
CA ILE A 14 5.27 5.19 -6.65
C ILE A 14 4.76 3.95 -5.91
N MET A 15 4.45 2.87 -6.63
CA MET A 15 4.05 1.58 -6.06
C MET A 15 5.16 0.56 -6.27
N PHE A 16 5.35 -0.29 -5.26
CA PHE A 16 6.43 -1.28 -5.26
C PHE A 16 5.93 -2.71 -5.15
N LEU A 17 4.67 -2.94 -5.43
CA LEU A 17 4.03 -4.26 -5.28
C LEU A 17 4.62 -5.32 -6.21
N GLU A 18 5.20 -4.91 -7.33
CA GLU A 18 5.85 -5.84 -8.25
C GLU A 18 7.03 -6.58 -7.62
N GLN A 19 7.58 -6.04 -6.52
CA GLN A 19 8.66 -6.68 -5.78
C GLN A 19 8.20 -7.86 -4.93
N LEU A 20 6.88 -8.01 -4.75
CA LEU A 20 6.32 -9.09 -3.96
C LEU A 20 6.18 -10.37 -4.78
N SER A 21 6.24 -11.53 -4.10
CA SER A 21 5.92 -12.81 -4.73
C SER A 21 4.43 -12.84 -5.09
N ASP A 22 4.05 -13.77 -5.97
CA ASP A 22 2.65 -13.92 -6.36
C ASP A 22 1.74 -14.18 -5.15
N THR A 23 2.18 -15.02 -4.23
CA THR A 23 1.43 -15.30 -3.00
C THR A 23 1.29 -14.03 -2.15
N ASN A 24 2.36 -13.27 -1.99
CA ASN A 24 2.31 -12.04 -1.22
C ASN A 24 1.46 -10.96 -1.90
N LYS A 25 1.45 -10.93 -3.23
CA LYS A 25 0.56 -10.02 -3.97
C LYS A 25 -0.90 -10.31 -3.67
N GLU A 26 -1.30 -11.58 -3.71
CA GLU A 26 -2.67 -11.97 -3.40
C GLU A 26 -3.04 -11.60 -1.97
N ARG A 27 -2.17 -11.92 -1.03
CA ARG A 27 -2.38 -11.60 0.39
C ARG A 27 -2.45 -10.09 0.63
N PHE A 28 -1.60 -9.34 -0.06
CA PHE A 28 -1.60 -7.89 0.08
C PHE A 28 -2.92 -7.29 -0.40
N VAL A 29 -3.42 -7.71 -1.55
CA VAL A 29 -4.68 -7.19 -2.09
C VAL A 29 -5.84 -7.55 -1.15
N GLU A 30 -5.86 -8.75 -0.62
CA GLU A 30 -6.88 -9.15 0.34
C GLU A 30 -6.82 -8.29 1.61
N LEU A 31 -5.62 -8.06 2.14
CA LEU A 31 -5.45 -7.21 3.32
C LEU A 31 -5.88 -5.77 3.04
N ALA A 32 -5.45 -5.22 1.93
CA ALA A 32 -5.80 -3.85 1.53
C ALA A 32 -7.32 -3.69 1.42
N TYR A 33 -7.99 -4.65 0.79
CA TYR A 33 -9.44 -4.66 0.68
C TYR A 33 -10.11 -4.65 2.05
N LYS A 34 -9.66 -5.52 2.95
CA LYS A 34 -10.24 -5.62 4.29
C LYS A 34 -10.04 -4.33 5.10
N LEU A 35 -8.87 -3.71 4.99
CA LEU A 35 -8.60 -2.48 5.71
C LEU A 35 -9.39 -1.30 5.14
N ALA A 36 -9.54 -1.23 3.83
CA ALA A 36 -10.34 -0.19 3.19
C ALA A 36 -11.83 -0.34 3.54
N TYR A 37 -12.34 -1.58 3.54
CA TYR A 37 -13.74 -1.86 3.82
C TYR A 37 -14.11 -1.73 5.29
N SER A 38 -13.14 -1.76 6.19
CA SER A 38 -13.41 -1.54 7.61
C SER A 38 -13.80 -0.09 7.89
N ASN A 39 -13.46 0.80 6.98
CA ASN A 39 -13.89 2.19 7.02
C ASN A 39 -15.27 2.27 6.37
N ARG A 40 -16.28 2.72 7.14
CA ARG A 40 -17.70 2.73 6.74
C ARG A 40 -17.96 3.37 5.39
N ASP A 41 -17.17 4.38 5.02
CA ASP A 41 -17.42 5.17 3.83
C ASP A 41 -16.70 4.64 2.59
N PHE A 42 -15.70 3.79 2.76
CA PHE A 42 -14.85 3.32 1.68
C PHE A 42 -14.64 4.41 0.63
N PRO A 43 -13.87 5.46 0.93
CA PRO A 43 -13.76 6.63 0.07
C PRO A 43 -13.35 6.28 -1.36
N GLU A 44 -13.83 7.07 -2.31
CA GLU A 44 -13.54 6.86 -3.73
C GLU A 44 -12.04 6.79 -4.02
N ALA A 45 -11.25 7.63 -3.35
CA ALA A 45 -9.79 7.60 -3.52
C ALA A 45 -9.19 6.25 -3.11
N GLN A 46 -9.70 5.66 -2.03
CA GLN A 46 -9.25 4.32 -1.60
C GLN A 46 -9.72 3.24 -2.58
N GLN A 47 -10.92 3.35 -3.12
CA GLN A 47 -11.42 2.43 -4.13
C GLN A 47 -10.55 2.46 -5.39
N LYS A 48 -10.18 3.64 -5.84
CA LYS A 48 -9.33 3.81 -7.02
C LYS A 48 -7.94 3.22 -6.79
N LEU A 49 -7.37 3.47 -5.63
CA LEU A 49 -6.04 2.94 -5.31
C LEU A 49 -6.06 1.44 -5.17
N LEU A 50 -7.10 0.88 -4.54
CA LEU A 50 -7.26 -0.58 -4.47
C LEU A 50 -7.34 -1.19 -5.86
N GLY A 51 -8.07 -0.54 -6.78
CA GLY A 51 -8.13 -0.97 -8.18
C GLY A 51 -6.75 -0.98 -8.85
N ARG A 52 -5.92 0.01 -8.56
CA ARG A 52 -4.54 0.05 -9.06
C ARG A 52 -3.70 -1.07 -8.46
N PHE A 53 -3.86 -1.35 -7.18
CA PHE A 53 -3.19 -2.48 -6.54
C PHE A 53 -3.53 -3.80 -7.23
N MET A 54 -4.81 -4.01 -7.50
CA MET A 54 -5.26 -5.22 -8.19
C MET A 54 -4.63 -5.33 -9.57
N LYS A 55 -4.62 -4.24 -10.32
CA LYS A 55 -4.03 -4.19 -11.66
C LYS A 55 -2.52 -4.45 -11.61
N GLU A 56 -1.82 -3.80 -10.68
CA GLU A 56 -0.38 -3.96 -10.48
C GLU A 56 -0.04 -5.42 -10.16
N CYS A 57 -0.84 -6.06 -9.33
CA CYS A 57 -0.62 -7.44 -8.90
C CYS A 57 -1.18 -8.48 -9.87
N GLY A 58 -1.89 -8.06 -10.92
CA GLY A 58 -2.51 -8.98 -11.86
C GLY A 58 -3.67 -9.76 -11.25
N ILE A 59 -4.36 -9.19 -10.27
CA ILE A 59 -5.45 -9.85 -9.54
C ILE A 59 -6.78 -9.29 -10.01
N LYS A 60 -7.65 -10.16 -10.52
CA LYS A 60 -8.98 -9.77 -10.98
C LYS A 60 -10.07 -10.03 -9.96
N TYR A 61 -9.78 -10.86 -8.98
CA TYR A 61 -10.74 -11.32 -8.00
C TYR A 61 -10.07 -11.38 -6.63
N ILE A 62 -10.69 -10.79 -5.62
CA ILE A 62 -10.14 -10.76 -4.27
C ILE A 62 -10.71 -11.93 -3.48
N PRO A 63 -9.88 -12.90 -3.07
CA PRO A 63 -10.35 -13.95 -2.19
C PRO A 63 -10.71 -13.35 -0.84
N ASN A 64 -11.71 -13.90 -0.17
CA ASN A 64 -12.12 -13.44 1.15
C ASN A 64 -12.15 -14.66 2.08
N THR A 65 -10.99 -15.29 2.21
CA THR A 65 -10.86 -16.56 2.92
C THR A 65 -10.02 -16.47 4.18
N THR A 66 -9.27 -15.38 4.35
CA THR A 66 -8.31 -15.22 5.44
C THR A 66 -8.66 -14.00 6.27
N THR A 67 -8.56 -14.10 7.58
CA THR A 67 -8.84 -12.98 8.46
C THR A 67 -7.73 -11.92 8.35
N ARG A 68 -8.07 -10.68 8.72
CA ARG A 68 -7.11 -9.59 8.75
C ARG A 68 -5.91 -9.93 9.64
N GLU A 69 -6.17 -10.50 10.79
CA GLU A 69 -5.13 -10.87 11.75
C GLU A 69 -4.19 -11.93 11.19
N GLU A 70 -4.74 -12.93 10.50
CA GLU A 70 -3.94 -13.97 9.85
C GLU A 70 -3.10 -13.41 8.71
N LEU A 71 -3.64 -12.46 7.94
CA LEU A 71 -2.90 -11.81 6.85
C LEU A 71 -1.73 -10.99 7.41
N ILE A 72 -1.98 -10.22 8.46
CA ILE A 72 -0.92 -9.44 9.10
C ILE A 72 0.17 -10.36 9.64
N ALA A 73 -0.22 -11.45 10.31
CA ALA A 73 0.73 -12.43 10.84
C ALA A 73 1.56 -13.06 9.72
N SER A 74 0.95 -13.34 8.58
CA SER A 74 1.67 -13.93 7.45
C SER A 74 2.76 -13.00 6.92
N PHE A 75 2.50 -11.69 6.90
CA PHE A 75 3.51 -10.72 6.49
C PHE A 75 4.59 -10.51 7.55
N ALA A 76 4.23 -10.62 8.82
CA ALA A 76 5.19 -10.51 9.92
C ALA A 76 6.30 -11.56 9.82
N ASP A 77 6.01 -12.71 9.21
CA ASP A 77 6.99 -13.79 9.01
C ASP A 77 7.86 -13.60 7.76
N GLN A 78 7.58 -12.59 6.94
CA GLN A 78 8.35 -12.34 5.73
C GLN A 78 9.62 -11.56 6.04
N ASN A 79 10.50 -11.44 5.04
CA ASN A 79 11.73 -10.66 5.21
C ASN A 79 11.42 -9.17 5.38
N GLU A 80 12.42 -8.41 5.79
CA GLU A 80 12.27 -6.98 6.07
C GLU A 80 11.76 -6.20 4.86
N GLN A 81 12.27 -6.48 3.66
CA GLN A 81 11.85 -5.76 2.46
C GLN A 81 10.36 -5.90 2.23
N VAL A 82 9.82 -7.11 2.35
CA VAL A 82 8.38 -7.35 2.18
C VAL A 82 7.58 -6.58 3.23
N ARG A 83 8.00 -6.65 4.49
CA ARG A 83 7.30 -5.94 5.57
C ARG A 83 7.29 -4.44 5.36
N LEU A 84 8.39 -3.87 4.92
CA LEU A 84 8.50 -2.44 4.64
C LEU A 84 7.61 -2.03 3.47
N ILE A 85 7.60 -2.81 2.40
CA ILE A 85 6.76 -2.54 1.22
C ILE A 85 5.28 -2.59 1.61
N VAL A 86 4.87 -3.63 2.34
CA VAL A 86 3.47 -3.77 2.76
C VAL A 86 3.05 -2.59 3.65
N TYR A 87 3.89 -2.23 4.61
CA TYR A 87 3.62 -1.08 5.48
C TYR A 87 3.45 0.20 4.66
N TYR A 88 4.37 0.45 3.75
CA TYR A 88 4.32 1.65 2.89
C TYR A 88 3.05 1.70 2.04
N GLU A 89 2.73 0.61 1.36
CA GLU A 89 1.59 0.60 0.45
C GLU A 89 0.26 0.72 1.20
N ILE A 90 0.15 0.09 2.36
CA ILE A 90 -1.05 0.27 3.21
C ILE A 90 -1.14 1.72 3.70
N TYR A 91 -0.01 2.30 4.13
CA TYR A 91 0.01 3.70 4.52
C TYR A 91 -0.52 4.60 3.39
N MET A 92 -0.04 4.40 2.17
CA MET A 92 -0.48 5.19 1.01
C MET A 92 -1.96 5.00 0.72
N LEU A 93 -2.49 3.78 0.92
CA LEU A 93 -3.93 3.54 0.79
C LEU A 93 -4.71 4.37 1.80
N LEU A 94 -4.29 4.36 3.05
CA LEU A 94 -5.02 5.05 4.11
C LEU A 94 -4.99 6.57 3.97
N ILE A 95 -3.91 7.13 3.45
CA ILE A 95 -3.81 8.58 3.25
C ILE A 95 -4.37 9.05 1.90
N SER A 96 -4.89 8.14 1.08
CA SER A 96 -5.33 8.50 -0.27
C SER A 96 -6.54 9.45 -0.27
N ASP A 97 -7.31 9.48 0.80
CA ASP A 97 -8.45 10.39 0.96
C ASP A 97 -8.10 11.67 1.74
N GLU A 98 -6.81 11.93 1.92
CA GLU A 98 -6.23 13.13 2.54
C GLU A 98 -6.30 13.18 4.08
N GLU A 99 -7.13 12.37 4.71
CA GLU A 99 -7.24 12.37 6.17
C GLU A 99 -7.07 10.96 6.73
N ILE A 100 -6.23 10.85 7.75
CA ILE A 100 -6.13 9.61 8.53
C ILE A 100 -6.97 9.80 9.80
N ASP A 101 -7.99 8.95 9.97
CA ASP A 101 -8.79 8.99 11.19
C ASP A 101 -8.15 8.17 12.31
N ALA A 102 -8.79 8.16 13.47
CA ALA A 102 -8.27 7.47 14.65
C ALA A 102 -8.16 5.95 14.44
N ASP A 103 -9.13 5.37 13.72
CA ASP A 103 -9.12 3.92 13.46
C ASP A 103 -7.99 3.54 12.50
N GLU A 104 -7.74 4.36 11.49
CA GLU A 104 -6.64 4.15 10.55
C GLU A 104 -5.29 4.30 11.24
N THR A 105 -5.17 5.24 12.17
CA THR A 105 -3.97 5.40 12.99
C THR A 105 -3.70 4.15 13.81
N LYS A 106 -4.73 3.54 14.38
CA LYS A 106 -4.61 2.29 15.12
C LYS A 106 -4.15 1.14 14.24
N VAL A 107 -4.68 1.07 13.01
CA VAL A 107 -4.27 0.05 12.04
C VAL A 107 -2.77 0.17 11.74
N LEU A 108 -2.30 1.38 11.47
CA LEU A 108 -0.87 1.62 11.20
C LEU A 108 0.00 1.24 12.40
N GLY A 109 -0.44 1.57 13.60
CA GLY A 109 0.26 1.19 14.83
C GLY A 109 0.35 -0.32 14.99
N ALA A 110 -0.74 -1.02 14.71
CA ALA A 110 -0.78 -2.49 14.77
C ALA A 110 0.14 -3.12 13.74
N LEU A 111 0.16 -2.59 12.51
CA LEU A 111 1.07 -3.07 11.46
C LEU A 111 2.53 -2.82 11.84
N ARG A 112 2.85 -1.63 12.32
CA ARG A 112 4.20 -1.30 12.75
C ARG A 112 4.69 -2.27 13.82
N SER A 113 3.85 -2.51 14.82
CA SER A 113 4.17 -3.42 15.90
C SER A 113 4.36 -4.86 15.42
N ALA A 114 3.40 -5.35 14.62
CA ALA A 114 3.46 -6.72 14.09
C ALA A 114 4.68 -6.95 13.21
N PHE A 115 5.08 -5.94 12.43
CA PHE A 115 6.21 -6.04 11.51
C PHE A 115 7.55 -5.73 12.17
N GLY A 116 7.55 -5.36 13.44
CA GLY A 116 8.78 -5.06 14.16
C GLY A 116 9.49 -3.82 13.64
N LEU A 117 8.73 -2.86 13.07
CA LEU A 117 9.32 -1.63 12.58
C LEU A 117 9.51 -0.63 13.71
N SER A 118 10.67 0.01 13.76
CA SER A 118 10.90 1.08 14.71
C SER A 118 10.01 2.28 14.36
N GLU A 119 9.66 3.05 15.37
CA GLU A 119 8.89 4.28 15.14
C GLU A 119 9.64 5.23 14.19
N GLU A 120 10.96 5.32 14.36
CA GLU A 120 11.81 6.15 13.50
C GLU A 120 11.70 5.74 12.03
N ASN A 121 11.80 4.45 11.73
CA ASN A 121 11.71 3.96 10.36
C ASN A 121 10.30 4.13 9.80
N ALA A 122 9.27 3.91 10.61
CA ALA A 122 7.89 4.12 10.18
C ALA A 122 7.65 5.58 9.81
N VAL A 123 8.14 6.52 10.61
CA VAL A 123 8.01 7.95 10.32
C VAL A 123 8.75 8.33 9.04
N LYS A 124 9.96 7.79 8.83
CA LYS A 124 10.70 8.04 7.59
C LYS A 124 9.93 7.58 6.36
N ILE A 125 9.33 6.40 6.43
CA ILE A 125 8.51 5.86 5.33
C ILE A 125 7.29 6.76 5.09
N GLN A 126 6.61 7.15 6.14
CA GLN A 126 5.44 8.03 6.04
C GLN A 126 5.81 9.38 5.42
N ASP A 127 6.91 9.98 5.88
CA ASP A 127 7.36 11.27 5.37
C ASP A 127 7.66 11.20 3.87
N GLN A 128 8.36 10.16 3.43
CA GLN A 128 8.66 10.00 2.01
C GLN A 128 7.40 9.74 1.20
N GLY A 129 6.47 8.95 1.73
CA GLY A 129 5.19 8.70 1.08
C GLY A 129 4.38 9.99 0.89
N MET A 130 4.34 10.84 1.91
CA MET A 130 3.65 12.13 1.83
C MET A 130 4.29 13.04 0.79
N LEU A 131 5.62 13.07 0.72
CA LEU A 131 6.33 13.86 -0.29
C LEU A 131 5.98 13.40 -1.71
N LEU A 132 5.93 12.08 -1.94
CA LEU A 132 5.54 11.54 -3.24
C LEU A 132 4.11 11.91 -3.59
N LYS A 133 3.20 11.77 -2.64
CA LYS A 133 1.80 12.14 -2.84
C LYS A 133 1.66 13.62 -3.19
N GLN A 134 2.34 14.48 -2.45
CA GLN A 134 2.28 15.92 -2.68
C GLN A 134 2.90 16.31 -4.02
N ALA A 135 4.05 15.72 -4.37
CA ALA A 135 4.70 15.99 -5.64
C ALA A 135 3.82 15.59 -6.82
N ARG A 136 3.16 14.45 -6.73
CA ARG A 136 2.24 13.99 -7.76
C ARG A 136 1.05 14.93 -7.89
N HIS A 137 0.48 15.32 -6.77
CA HIS A 137 -0.67 16.24 -6.76
C HIS A 137 -0.30 17.59 -7.40
N ASP A 138 0.85 18.14 -7.03
CA ASP A 138 1.33 19.40 -7.59
C ASP A 138 1.57 19.30 -9.09
N LEU A 139 2.14 18.17 -9.53
CA LEU A 139 2.37 17.95 -10.96
C LEU A 139 1.07 17.82 -11.72
N GLU A 140 0.10 17.08 -11.18
CA GLU A 140 -1.22 16.94 -11.80
C GLU A 140 -1.89 18.29 -11.98
N LYS A 141 -1.78 19.17 -10.99
CA LYS A 141 -2.29 20.54 -11.08
C LYS A 141 -1.63 21.32 -12.21
N LEU A 142 -0.30 21.23 -12.29
CA LEU A 142 0.46 21.92 -13.34
C LEU A 142 0.08 21.44 -14.74
N LEU A 143 -0.26 20.17 -14.86
CA LEU A 143 -0.65 19.55 -16.12
C LEU A 143 -2.14 19.71 -16.43
N GLY A 144 -2.91 20.28 -15.52
CA GLY A 144 -4.35 20.43 -15.70
C GLY A 144 -5.13 19.13 -15.57
N ILE A 145 -4.58 18.15 -14.88
CA ILE A 145 -5.21 16.85 -14.62
C ILE A 145 -5.89 16.92 -13.26
N GLU A 146 -7.16 16.54 -13.20
CA GLU A 146 -7.91 16.47 -11.93
C GLU A 146 -8.36 15.05 -11.63
#